data_a49c5abeff73ed7ea0ff59be954ba3eb
#
_entry.id   a49c5abeff73ed7ea0ff59be954ba3eb
#
_cell.length_a   1.000
_cell.length_b   1.000
_cell.length_c   1.000
_cell.angle_alpha   90.00
_cell.angle_beta   90.00
_cell.angle_gamma   90.00
#
_symmetry.space_group_name_H-M   'P 1'
#
loop_
_entity.id
_entity.type
_entity.pdbx_description
1 polymer ?
#
loop_
_entity_poly.entity_id
_entity_poly.type
_entity_poly.pdbx_seq_one_letter_code
_entity_poly.pdbx_strand_id
1 'polypeptide(L)'
;MKMRKENMEQAPLLPEVIESSDTYVKAAIVGMQLSYFIRELGYNARNHMDGNYLVVLPTLARDAGLGEIGRNGLLVSVKYGPAVRLGAITTDIPLKADKRINVDLSSFCGICKMCSLKCPMQAIPNEERKMIDGILRWRIDQEKCYSFWRKIGTDCGLCIRNCPFGQGIDIMDLKKYSPQKLMEKFKSKNGK
;
A
#
# COMPACT_ATOMS: atom_id res chain seq x y z
N MET A 1 5.69 3.50 -7.36
CA MET A 1 6.41 2.51 -8.20
C MET A 1 5.79 1.13 -8.00
N LYS A 2 5.53 0.38 -9.10
CA LYS A 2 4.97 -0.99 -9.06
C LYS A 2 6.05 -2.02 -8.70
N MET A 3 5.74 -2.98 -7.84
CA MET A 3 6.52 -4.21 -7.64
C MET A 3 6.03 -5.32 -8.59
N ARG A 4 6.94 -6.16 -9.07
CA ARG A 4 6.60 -7.28 -9.97
C ARG A 4 5.85 -8.36 -9.21
N LYS A 5 4.73 -8.80 -9.80
CA LYS A 5 3.82 -9.75 -9.16
C LYS A 5 4.49 -11.09 -8.85
N GLU A 6 5.25 -11.61 -9.81
CA GLU A 6 5.96 -12.88 -9.71
C GLU A 6 6.94 -12.95 -8.53
N ASN A 7 7.57 -11.83 -8.17
CA ASN A 7 8.45 -11.74 -7.02
C ASN A 7 7.66 -11.58 -5.72
N MET A 8 6.59 -10.78 -5.74
CA MET A 8 5.70 -10.60 -4.58
C MET A 8 4.94 -11.87 -4.20
N GLU A 9 4.66 -12.75 -5.16
CA GLU A 9 4.05 -14.07 -4.93
C GLU A 9 4.98 -15.04 -4.16
N GLN A 10 6.27 -14.74 -4.11
CA GLN A 10 7.26 -15.52 -3.36
C GLN A 10 7.47 -15.05 -1.90
N ALA A 11 6.75 -14.01 -1.48
CA ALA A 11 6.83 -13.54 -0.08
C ALA A 11 6.58 -14.71 0.92
N PRO A 12 7.33 -14.85 1.98
CA PRO A 12 8.37 -13.95 2.52
C PRO A 12 9.81 -14.35 2.13
N LEU A 13 10.04 -14.84 0.93
CA LEU A 13 11.34 -15.31 0.47
C LEU A 13 12.16 -14.20 -0.21
N LEU A 14 13.45 -14.47 -0.44
CA LEU A 14 14.42 -13.51 -0.97
C LEU A 14 13.99 -12.74 -2.24
N PRO A 15 13.29 -13.33 -3.25
CA PRO A 15 12.87 -12.56 -4.41
C PRO A 15 11.94 -11.38 -4.07
N GLU A 16 11.10 -11.50 -3.04
CA GLU A 16 10.25 -10.40 -2.55
C GLU A 16 11.11 -9.26 -1.98
N VAL A 17 12.11 -9.57 -1.17
CA VAL A 17 13.03 -8.59 -0.57
C VAL A 17 13.83 -7.84 -1.63
N ILE A 18 14.36 -8.56 -2.61
CA ILE A 18 15.09 -7.95 -3.74
C ILE A 18 14.18 -7.00 -4.51
N GLU A 19 12.94 -7.41 -4.79
CA GLU A 19 11.96 -6.59 -5.50
C GLU A 19 11.57 -5.34 -4.71
N SER A 20 11.38 -5.50 -3.40
CA SER A 20 11.09 -4.41 -2.47
C SER A 20 12.20 -3.37 -2.49
N SER A 21 13.44 -3.82 -2.29
CA SER A 21 14.64 -2.97 -2.24
C SER A 21 14.89 -2.25 -3.58
N ASP A 22 14.85 -2.98 -4.69
CA ASP A 22 15.00 -2.43 -6.05
C ASP A 22 13.93 -1.35 -6.34
N THR A 23 12.71 -1.59 -5.91
CA THR A 23 11.60 -0.64 -6.12
C THR A 23 11.78 0.62 -5.27
N TYR A 24 12.31 0.52 -4.04
CA TYR A 24 12.68 1.68 -3.23
C TYR A 24 13.80 2.50 -3.88
N VAL A 25 14.84 1.85 -4.38
CA VAL A 25 15.95 2.53 -5.10
C VAL A 25 15.41 3.27 -6.32
N LYS A 26 14.59 2.62 -7.13
CA LYS A 26 13.95 3.26 -8.31
C LYS A 26 13.09 4.46 -7.92
N ALA A 27 12.32 4.35 -6.84
CA ALA A 27 11.50 5.46 -6.35
C ALA A 27 12.39 6.64 -5.89
N ALA A 28 13.51 6.38 -5.24
CA ALA A 28 14.47 7.39 -4.82
C ALA A 28 15.11 8.10 -6.02
N ILE A 29 15.55 7.35 -7.03
CA ILE A 29 16.15 7.91 -8.26
C ILE A 29 15.18 8.84 -8.97
N VAL A 30 13.96 8.37 -9.23
CA VAL A 30 12.91 9.19 -9.88
C VAL A 30 12.58 10.42 -9.06
N GLY A 31 12.44 10.27 -7.73
CA GLY A 31 12.19 11.39 -6.83
C GLY A 31 13.30 12.43 -6.83
N MET A 32 14.57 12.00 -6.84
CA MET A 32 15.71 12.91 -6.95
C MET A 32 15.71 13.67 -8.29
N GLN A 33 15.57 12.94 -9.41
CA GLN A 33 15.56 13.57 -10.73
C GLN A 33 14.45 14.61 -10.84
N LEU A 34 13.23 14.28 -10.38
CA LEU A 34 12.10 15.20 -10.40
C LEU A 34 12.30 16.39 -9.45
N SER A 35 12.93 16.19 -8.28
CA SER A 35 13.26 17.27 -7.35
C SER A 35 14.28 18.25 -7.96
N TYR A 36 15.29 17.74 -8.66
CA TYR A 36 16.23 18.56 -9.39
C TYR A 36 15.54 19.35 -10.49
N PHE A 37 14.72 18.71 -11.30
CA PHE A 37 13.97 19.38 -12.37
C PHE A 37 13.11 20.53 -11.81
N ILE A 38 12.39 20.31 -10.69
CA ILE A 38 11.56 21.35 -10.07
C ILE A 38 12.43 22.53 -9.60
N ARG A 39 13.62 22.24 -9.04
CA ARG A 39 14.55 23.30 -8.60
C ARG A 39 15.11 24.10 -9.78
N GLU A 40 15.41 23.48 -10.90
CA GLU A 40 15.84 24.17 -12.14
C GLU A 40 14.74 25.11 -12.68
N LEU A 41 13.46 24.82 -12.38
CA LEU A 41 12.35 25.73 -12.67
C LEU A 41 12.24 26.91 -11.68
N GLY A 42 13.12 26.99 -10.68
CA GLY A 42 13.15 28.06 -9.68
C GLY A 42 12.29 27.82 -8.42
N TYR A 43 11.73 26.61 -8.23
CA TYR A 43 10.93 26.27 -7.07
C TYR A 43 11.70 25.43 -6.05
N ASN A 44 11.28 25.47 -4.78
CA ASN A 44 11.81 24.55 -3.79
C ASN A 44 11.25 23.15 -3.99
N ALA A 45 12.08 22.14 -3.77
CA ALA A 45 11.66 20.76 -3.82
C ALA A 45 12.47 19.88 -2.88
N ARG A 46 11.79 19.01 -2.12
CA ARG A 46 12.39 17.99 -1.27
C ARG A 46 11.85 16.60 -1.62
N ASN A 47 12.74 15.68 -1.97
CA ASN A 47 12.41 14.28 -2.15
C ASN A 47 12.23 13.58 -0.79
N HIS A 48 11.16 12.79 -0.65
CA HIS A 48 10.89 11.89 0.48
C HIS A 48 11.02 10.45 -0.02
N MET A 49 12.04 9.78 0.43
CA MET A 49 12.37 8.40 0.07
C MET A 49 12.55 7.54 1.31
N ASP A 50 12.65 6.24 1.15
CA ASP A 50 12.82 5.30 2.25
C ASP A 50 13.95 5.71 3.21
N GLY A 51 13.68 5.64 4.50
CA GLY A 51 14.58 6.12 5.56
C GLY A 51 14.68 7.65 5.71
N ASN A 52 14.05 8.46 4.85
CA ASN A 52 14.12 9.92 4.90
C ASN A 52 12.76 10.60 4.63
N TYR A 53 11.73 10.15 5.32
CA TYR A 53 10.40 10.74 5.24
C TYR A 53 10.19 11.85 6.30
N LEU A 54 9.56 12.94 5.90
CA LEU A 54 8.95 13.92 6.80
C LEU A 54 7.41 13.93 6.69
N VAL A 55 6.85 12.98 5.94
CA VAL A 55 5.41 12.91 5.60
C VAL A 55 4.92 11.46 5.64
N VAL A 56 3.63 11.27 5.90
CA VAL A 56 3.00 9.94 5.92
C VAL A 56 2.54 9.58 4.51
N LEU A 57 3.38 8.88 3.75
CA LEU A 57 3.18 8.60 2.32
C LEU A 57 1.86 7.91 1.97
N PRO A 58 1.38 6.87 2.67
CA PRO A 58 0.12 6.23 2.32
C PRO A 58 -1.08 7.19 2.37
N THR A 59 -1.11 8.09 3.37
CA THR A 59 -2.17 9.09 3.52
C THR A 59 -2.13 10.11 2.37
N LEU A 60 -0.95 10.64 2.06
CA LEU A 60 -0.79 11.58 0.94
C LEU A 60 -1.17 10.94 -0.39
N ALA A 61 -0.76 9.70 -0.63
CA ALA A 61 -1.09 8.97 -1.86
C ALA A 61 -2.61 8.73 -1.99
N ARG A 62 -3.30 8.45 -0.88
CA ARG A 62 -4.76 8.38 -0.85
C ARG A 62 -5.39 9.72 -1.20
N ASP A 63 -4.93 10.81 -0.61
CA ASP A 63 -5.49 12.14 -0.82
C ASP A 63 -5.17 12.66 -2.22
N ALA A 64 -4.07 12.23 -2.82
CA ALA A 64 -3.74 12.43 -4.23
C ALA A 64 -4.51 11.52 -5.22
N GLY A 65 -5.48 10.73 -4.76
CA GLY A 65 -6.31 9.89 -5.63
C GLY A 65 -5.64 8.63 -6.17
N LEU A 66 -4.49 8.21 -5.61
CA LEU A 66 -3.77 7.04 -6.09
C LEU A 66 -4.35 5.70 -5.59
N GLY A 67 -5.21 5.73 -4.59
CA GLY A 67 -5.80 4.54 -4.00
C GLY A 67 -6.53 4.83 -2.69
N GLU A 68 -6.80 3.78 -1.91
CA GLU A 68 -7.40 3.87 -0.57
C GLU A 68 -6.61 3.00 0.43
N ILE A 69 -6.69 3.31 1.73
CA ILE A 69 -5.96 2.59 2.78
C ILE A 69 -6.70 1.30 3.15
N GLY A 70 -6.00 0.17 3.02
CA GLY A 70 -6.52 -1.14 3.40
C GLY A 70 -6.41 -1.45 4.91
N ARG A 71 -6.96 -2.59 5.32
CA ARG A 71 -6.86 -3.12 6.71
C ARG A 71 -5.42 -3.26 7.18
N ASN A 72 -4.51 -3.62 6.27
CA ASN A 72 -3.08 -3.75 6.54
C ASN A 72 -2.34 -2.41 6.65
N GLY A 73 -3.04 -1.28 6.64
CA GLY A 73 -2.46 0.05 6.74
C GLY A 73 -1.70 0.53 5.50
N LEU A 74 -1.65 -0.28 4.44
CA LEU A 74 -0.98 0.08 3.19
C LEU A 74 -1.96 0.71 2.20
N LEU A 75 -1.42 1.51 1.27
CA LEU A 75 -2.19 1.96 0.12
C LEU A 75 -2.53 0.77 -0.79
N VAL A 76 -3.80 0.60 -1.08
CA VAL A 76 -4.28 -0.25 -2.17
C VAL A 76 -4.48 0.66 -3.38
N SER A 77 -3.49 0.67 -4.28
CA SER A 77 -3.51 1.57 -5.44
C SER A 77 -4.53 1.12 -6.48
N VAL A 78 -5.10 2.08 -7.21
CA VAL A 78 -6.09 1.82 -8.28
C VAL A 78 -5.54 0.83 -9.31
N LYS A 79 -4.28 0.97 -9.67
CA LYS A 79 -3.70 0.28 -10.82
C LYS A 79 -2.97 -1.03 -10.47
N TYR A 80 -2.43 -1.13 -9.25
CA TYR A 80 -1.51 -2.21 -8.89
C TYR A 80 -1.82 -2.86 -7.53
N GLY A 81 -2.97 -2.54 -6.93
CA GLY A 81 -3.28 -3.02 -5.59
C GLY A 81 -2.23 -2.56 -4.55
N PRO A 82 -1.92 -3.37 -3.55
CA PRO A 82 -0.94 -3.01 -2.51
C PRO A 82 0.52 -3.25 -2.92
N ALA A 83 0.79 -3.84 -4.09
CA ALA A 83 2.13 -4.17 -4.56
C ALA A 83 2.84 -2.94 -5.13
N VAL A 84 3.00 -1.90 -4.30
CA VAL A 84 3.65 -0.63 -4.66
C VAL A 84 4.57 -0.13 -3.55
N ARG A 85 5.62 0.60 -3.94
CA ARG A 85 6.39 1.47 -3.06
C ARG A 85 6.12 2.92 -3.42
N LEU A 86 6.05 3.77 -2.41
CA LEU A 86 5.68 5.17 -2.54
C LEU A 86 6.91 6.05 -2.34
N GLY A 87 6.96 7.14 -3.06
CA GLY A 87 7.82 8.28 -2.85
C GLY A 87 6.98 9.56 -2.99
N ALA A 88 7.42 10.65 -2.43
CA ALA A 88 6.77 11.95 -2.59
C ALA A 88 7.80 13.06 -2.72
N ILE A 89 7.36 14.18 -3.26
CA ILE A 89 8.11 15.43 -3.29
C ILE A 89 7.24 16.50 -2.67
N THR A 90 7.75 17.19 -1.67
CA THR A 90 7.16 18.45 -1.21
C THR A 90 7.77 19.60 -1.99
N THR A 91 6.94 20.54 -2.43
CA THR A 91 7.34 21.67 -3.29
C THR A 91 6.37 22.83 -3.09
N ASP A 92 6.83 24.03 -3.43
CA ASP A 92 6.04 25.26 -3.51
C ASP A 92 5.59 25.60 -4.95
N ILE A 93 5.89 24.72 -5.93
CA ILE A 93 5.40 24.88 -7.30
C ILE A 93 3.86 24.84 -7.31
N PRO A 94 3.19 25.79 -8.00
CA PRO A 94 1.73 25.83 -8.06
C PRO A 94 1.18 24.71 -8.95
N LEU A 95 0.76 23.60 -8.33
CA LEU A 95 0.16 22.46 -9.01
C LEU A 95 -1.34 22.39 -8.76
N LYS A 96 -2.10 21.96 -9.76
CA LYS A 96 -3.51 21.62 -9.59
C LYS A 96 -3.60 20.27 -8.88
N ALA A 97 -4.27 20.24 -7.73
CA ALA A 97 -4.47 19.01 -6.98
C ALA A 97 -5.44 18.05 -7.69
N ASP A 98 -5.10 16.78 -7.70
CA ASP A 98 -6.00 15.71 -8.11
C ASP A 98 -7.09 15.47 -7.05
N LYS A 99 -8.19 14.84 -7.47
CA LYS A 99 -9.29 14.49 -6.57
C LYS A 99 -9.06 13.11 -5.97
N ARG A 100 -9.37 12.98 -4.68
CA ARG A 100 -9.41 11.68 -4.01
C ARG A 100 -10.40 10.73 -4.70
N ILE A 101 -10.05 9.45 -4.82
CA ILE A 101 -11.02 8.44 -5.29
C ILE A 101 -12.07 8.19 -4.22
N ASN A 102 -13.31 7.96 -4.66
CA ASN A 102 -14.40 7.58 -3.77
C ASN A 102 -14.75 6.10 -4.00
N VAL A 103 -14.17 5.22 -3.17
CA VAL A 103 -14.43 3.78 -3.16
C VAL A 103 -14.52 3.30 -1.70
N ASP A 104 -15.47 2.41 -1.40
CA ASP A 104 -15.62 1.85 -0.07
C ASP A 104 -14.75 0.60 0.12
N LEU A 105 -13.43 0.80 0.12
CA LEU A 105 -12.48 -0.26 0.41
C LEU A 105 -12.64 -0.79 1.84
N SER A 106 -13.04 0.07 2.76
CA SER A 106 -13.13 -0.31 4.17
C SER A 106 -14.20 -1.38 4.43
N SER A 107 -15.37 -1.29 3.81
CA SER A 107 -16.40 -2.33 3.91
C SER A 107 -15.94 -3.66 3.30
N PHE A 108 -15.23 -3.62 2.17
CA PHE A 108 -14.62 -4.83 1.61
C PHE A 108 -13.59 -5.43 2.56
N CYS A 109 -12.68 -4.65 3.11
CA CYS A 109 -11.67 -5.10 4.07
C CYS A 109 -12.28 -5.63 5.36
N GLY A 110 -13.44 -5.12 5.78
CA GLY A 110 -14.24 -5.62 6.90
C GLY A 110 -14.61 -7.10 6.73
N ILE A 111 -15.00 -7.47 5.51
CA ILE A 111 -15.42 -8.83 5.16
C ILE A 111 -14.22 -9.72 4.80
N CYS A 112 -13.28 -9.21 4.02
CA CYS A 112 -12.19 -9.97 3.41
C CYS A 112 -11.22 -10.60 4.43
N LYS A 113 -10.64 -9.80 5.32
CA LYS A 113 -9.71 -10.20 6.40
C LYS A 113 -8.48 -11.03 5.98
N MET A 114 -8.23 -11.27 4.70
CA MET A 114 -7.17 -12.15 4.21
C MET A 114 -5.77 -11.76 4.73
N CYS A 115 -5.44 -10.47 4.74
CA CYS A 115 -4.16 -9.99 5.25
C CYS A 115 -3.99 -10.22 6.76
N SER A 116 -5.07 -10.13 7.55
CA SER A 116 -5.08 -10.42 8.98
C SER A 116 -4.93 -11.91 9.25
N LEU A 117 -5.73 -12.74 8.57
CA LEU A 117 -5.74 -14.21 8.73
C LEU A 117 -4.41 -14.86 8.31
N LYS A 118 -3.69 -14.25 7.35
CA LYS A 118 -2.39 -14.74 6.86
C LYS A 118 -1.19 -14.08 7.54
N CYS A 119 -1.42 -13.19 8.51
CA CYS A 119 -0.35 -12.58 9.27
C CYS A 119 0.19 -13.55 10.34
N PRO A 120 1.45 -14.02 10.25
CA PRO A 120 1.99 -15.03 11.18
C PRO A 120 2.11 -14.53 12.62
N MET A 121 2.21 -13.21 12.81
CA MET A 121 2.29 -12.57 14.13
C MET A 121 0.98 -11.96 14.60
N GLN A 122 -0.11 -12.12 13.83
CA GLN A 122 -1.39 -11.46 14.14
C GLN A 122 -1.25 -9.94 14.39
N ALA A 123 -0.31 -9.32 13.67
CA ALA A 123 -0.02 -7.90 13.80
C ALA A 123 -1.11 -7.02 13.16
N ILE A 124 -1.89 -7.58 12.24
CA ILE A 124 -3.00 -6.88 11.56
C ILE A 124 -4.29 -7.23 12.28
N PRO A 125 -5.05 -6.25 12.82
CA PRO A 125 -6.26 -6.52 13.58
C PRO A 125 -7.31 -7.29 12.77
N ASN A 126 -7.94 -8.29 13.38
CA ASN A 126 -9.06 -9.03 12.79
C ASN A 126 -10.43 -8.41 13.16
N GLU A 127 -10.44 -7.57 14.18
CA GLU A 127 -11.62 -6.86 14.69
C GLU A 127 -12.04 -5.71 13.76
N GLU A 128 -13.14 -5.06 14.13
CA GLU A 128 -13.61 -3.85 13.47
C GLU A 128 -12.66 -2.66 13.70
N ARG A 129 -12.83 -1.64 12.85
CA ARG A 129 -12.09 -0.38 13.01
C ARG A 129 -12.41 0.27 14.36
N LYS A 130 -11.40 0.89 14.95
CA LYS A 130 -11.54 1.66 16.20
C LYS A 130 -11.22 3.13 15.94
N MET A 131 -11.83 3.99 16.74
CA MET A 131 -11.46 5.40 16.75
C MET A 131 -10.09 5.54 17.42
N ILE A 132 -9.09 5.99 16.65
CA ILE A 132 -7.71 6.16 17.09
C ILE A 132 -7.23 7.52 16.60
N ASP A 133 -6.88 8.39 17.53
CA ASP A 133 -6.46 9.77 17.22
C ASP A 133 -7.49 10.53 16.35
N GLY A 134 -8.79 10.35 16.65
CA GLY A 134 -9.90 10.99 15.92
C GLY A 134 -10.19 10.39 14.53
N ILE A 135 -9.55 9.28 14.14
CA ILE A 135 -9.73 8.63 12.85
C ILE A 135 -10.23 7.20 13.04
N LEU A 136 -11.30 6.81 12.36
CA LEU A 136 -11.82 5.44 12.35
C LEU A 136 -10.95 4.56 11.44
N ARG A 137 -10.08 3.74 12.03
CA ARG A 137 -9.08 2.94 11.29
C ARG A 137 -8.73 1.63 11.98
N TRP A 138 -8.12 0.72 11.23
CA TRP A 138 -7.31 -0.37 11.79
C TRP A 138 -5.91 0.18 12.08
N ARG A 139 -5.34 -0.21 13.20
CA ARG A 139 -3.96 0.09 13.55
C ARG A 139 -3.18 -1.21 13.65
N ILE A 140 -2.14 -1.34 12.84
CA ILE A 140 -1.23 -2.48 12.87
C ILE A 140 -0.37 -2.40 14.12
N ASP A 141 -0.13 -3.53 14.76
CA ASP A 141 0.92 -3.69 15.77
C ASP A 141 2.28 -3.78 15.05
N GLN A 142 2.94 -2.64 14.95
CA GLN A 142 4.20 -2.51 14.22
C GLN A 142 5.34 -3.29 14.87
N GLU A 143 5.34 -3.42 16.20
CA GLU A 143 6.37 -4.18 16.92
C GLU A 143 6.26 -5.67 16.64
N LYS A 144 5.06 -6.23 16.67
CA LYS A 144 4.83 -7.62 16.24
C LYS A 144 5.23 -7.85 14.79
N CYS A 145 4.86 -6.94 13.89
CA CYS A 145 5.23 -7.04 12.48
C CYS A 145 6.75 -7.06 12.31
N TYR A 146 7.43 -6.11 12.92
CA TYR A 146 8.89 -5.98 12.85
C TYR A 146 9.61 -7.15 13.53
N SER A 147 9.07 -7.69 14.62
CA SER A 147 9.62 -8.89 15.30
C SER A 147 9.71 -10.08 14.35
N PHE A 148 8.74 -10.24 13.44
CA PHE A 148 8.77 -11.28 12.42
C PHE A 148 9.87 -11.03 11.37
N TRP A 149 10.04 -9.79 10.91
CA TRP A 149 11.14 -9.44 10.01
C TRP A 149 12.49 -9.84 10.60
N ARG A 150 12.70 -9.56 11.89
CA ARG A 150 13.93 -9.94 12.59
C ARG A 150 14.14 -11.47 12.65
N LYS A 151 13.04 -12.24 12.78
CA LYS A 151 13.13 -13.71 12.80
C LYS A 151 13.50 -14.31 11.46
N ILE A 152 12.97 -13.78 10.38
CA ILE A 152 13.18 -14.32 9.02
C ILE A 152 14.33 -13.64 8.28
N GLY A 153 14.90 -12.57 8.84
CA GLY A 153 16.01 -11.81 8.24
C GLY A 153 15.64 -10.94 7.06
N THR A 154 14.35 -10.74 6.79
CA THR A 154 13.85 -9.96 5.64
C THR A 154 12.54 -9.25 5.99
N ASP A 155 12.06 -8.34 5.12
CA ASP A 155 10.68 -7.91 5.16
C ASP A 155 9.74 -9.06 4.73
N CYS A 156 8.48 -9.01 5.19
CA CYS A 156 7.62 -10.20 5.12
C CYS A 156 6.77 -10.28 3.84
N GLY A 157 6.19 -9.19 3.38
CA GLY A 157 5.33 -9.11 2.18
C GLY A 157 4.04 -9.93 2.17
N LEU A 158 3.77 -10.81 3.15
CA LEU A 158 2.62 -11.73 3.14
C LEU A 158 1.26 -11.03 3.07
N CYS A 159 1.10 -9.88 3.71
CA CYS A 159 -0.15 -9.10 3.64
C CYS A 159 -0.39 -8.50 2.27
N ILE A 160 0.67 -8.20 1.52
CA ILE A 160 0.62 -7.72 0.13
C ILE A 160 0.27 -8.88 -0.79
N ARG A 161 1.00 -10.00 -0.70
CA ARG A 161 0.80 -11.22 -1.46
C ARG A 161 -0.65 -11.73 -1.39
N ASN A 162 -1.22 -11.74 -0.18
CA ASN A 162 -2.55 -12.31 0.05
C ASN A 162 -3.71 -11.31 -0.17
N CYS A 163 -3.43 -10.08 -0.60
CA CYS A 163 -4.47 -9.10 -0.87
C CYS A 163 -5.17 -9.37 -2.21
N PRO A 164 -6.51 -9.51 -2.25
CA PRO A 164 -7.25 -9.74 -3.49
C PRO A 164 -6.98 -8.70 -4.59
N PHE A 165 -6.75 -7.45 -4.21
CA PHE A 165 -6.44 -6.37 -5.15
C PHE A 165 -5.03 -6.48 -5.76
N GLY A 166 -4.13 -7.25 -5.17
CA GLY A 166 -2.86 -7.66 -5.78
C GLY A 166 -3.00 -8.91 -6.66
N GLN A 167 -4.13 -9.60 -6.58
CA GLN A 167 -4.39 -10.88 -7.26
C GLN A 167 -5.44 -10.77 -8.39
N GLY A 168 -5.62 -9.57 -8.95
CA GLY A 168 -6.43 -9.34 -10.15
C GLY A 168 -7.87 -8.89 -9.91
N ILE A 169 -8.20 -8.42 -8.70
CA ILE A 169 -9.40 -7.60 -8.47
C ILE A 169 -9.03 -6.13 -8.65
N ASP A 170 -9.83 -5.41 -9.39
CA ASP A 170 -9.71 -3.95 -9.52
C ASP A 170 -10.44 -3.27 -8.35
N ILE A 171 -9.78 -2.33 -7.66
CA ILE A 171 -10.40 -1.54 -6.60
C ILE A 171 -11.61 -0.75 -7.12
N MET A 172 -11.62 -0.36 -8.38
CA MET A 172 -12.74 0.36 -9.02
C MET A 172 -13.99 -0.51 -9.19
N ASP A 173 -13.85 -1.83 -9.11
CA ASP A 173 -15.00 -2.76 -9.09
C ASP A 173 -15.88 -2.57 -7.86
N LEU A 174 -15.36 -1.96 -6.77
CA LEU A 174 -16.14 -1.56 -5.60
C LEU A 174 -17.22 -0.51 -5.90
N LYS A 175 -17.12 0.19 -7.03
CA LYS A 175 -18.19 1.09 -7.51
C LYS A 175 -19.35 0.36 -8.19
N LYS A 176 -19.10 -0.87 -8.64
CA LYS A 176 -20.05 -1.65 -9.46
C LYS A 176 -20.68 -2.80 -8.68
N TYR A 177 -19.96 -3.35 -7.71
CA TYR A 177 -20.37 -4.54 -6.98
C TYR A 177 -20.33 -4.30 -5.47
N SER A 178 -21.25 -4.95 -4.74
CA SER A 178 -21.16 -4.99 -3.28
C SER A 178 -19.89 -5.72 -2.84
N PRO A 179 -19.36 -5.42 -1.64
CA PRO A 179 -18.19 -6.11 -1.09
C PRO A 179 -18.35 -7.63 -1.04
N GLN A 180 -19.55 -8.13 -0.70
CA GLN A 180 -19.87 -9.56 -0.66
C GLN A 180 -19.74 -10.21 -2.04
N LYS A 181 -20.40 -9.62 -3.05
CA LYS A 181 -20.36 -10.13 -4.43
C LYS A 181 -18.94 -10.12 -5.00
N LEU A 182 -18.15 -9.10 -4.68
CA LEU A 182 -16.76 -9.02 -5.11
C LEU A 182 -15.90 -10.09 -4.45
N MET A 183 -16.15 -10.39 -3.17
CA MET A 183 -15.46 -11.46 -2.45
C MET A 183 -15.83 -12.86 -2.97
N GLU A 184 -17.08 -13.10 -3.30
CA GLU A 184 -17.53 -14.34 -3.96
C GLU A 184 -16.84 -14.55 -5.30
N LYS A 185 -16.80 -13.49 -6.12
CA LYS A 185 -16.09 -13.50 -7.40
C LYS A 185 -14.60 -13.80 -7.24
N PHE A 186 -13.96 -13.29 -6.18
CA PHE A 186 -12.57 -13.61 -5.87
C PHE A 186 -12.39 -15.08 -5.49
N LYS A 187 -13.23 -15.61 -4.59
CA LYS A 187 -13.17 -17.00 -4.15
C LYS A 187 -13.41 -17.99 -5.31
N SER A 188 -14.38 -17.73 -6.18
CA SER A 188 -14.66 -18.57 -7.34
C SER A 188 -13.49 -18.64 -8.35
N LYS A 189 -12.71 -17.55 -8.44
CA LYS A 189 -11.57 -17.45 -9.35
C LYS A 189 -10.29 -18.10 -8.81
N ASN A 190 -10.12 -18.13 -7.47
CA ASN A 190 -8.91 -18.59 -6.79
C ASN A 190 -9.13 -19.85 -5.93
N GLY A 191 -10.32 -20.40 -5.91
CA GLY A 191 -10.72 -21.59 -5.15
C GLY A 191 -10.63 -22.90 -5.96
N LYS A 192 -9.75 -22.95 -6.98
CA LYS A 192 -9.41 -24.17 -7.71
C LYS A 192 -8.04 -24.68 -7.27
#